data_b841802d133bce937c164c6db3c16088
#
_entry.id   b841802d133bce937c164c6db3c16088
#
_cell.length_a   1.000
_cell.length_b   1.000
_cell.length_c   1.000
_cell.angle_alpha   90.00
_cell.angle_beta   90.00
_cell.angle_gamma   90.00
#
_symmetry.space_group_name_H-M   'P 1'
#
loop_
_entity.id
_entity.type
_entity.pdbx_description
1 polymer ?
#
loop_
_entity_poly.entity_id
_entity_poly.type
_entity_poly.pdbx_seq_one_letter_code
_entity_poly.pdbx_strand_id
1 'polypeptide(L)'
;MNGGGSGQPNPAHLTLAEMENWFEDFTLITQNVDGLHQRAGSKRVFELHGSMWRGRCEECGHVEELPETPLPELLPVCRCGNALRPDVVQFGEPVKQEALREGILAARRCDLFFVIGTSAVVYPAAELPFLALQRGAVVLEINPNETPLSRLITCSYRGKAGEILPSIWKKWKEDLETKGEVLVSFNGSL
;
A
#
# COMPACT_ATOMS: atom_id res chain seq x y z
N MET A 1 4.21 15.54 3.85
CA MET A 1 4.36 15.50 2.39
C MET A 1 5.84 15.76 2.08
N ASN A 2 6.61 14.70 1.92
CA ASN A 2 8.00 14.83 1.49
C ASN A 2 8.03 14.75 -0.03
N GLY A 3 8.62 15.79 -0.61
CA GLY A 3 8.64 16.02 -2.04
C GLY A 3 9.27 14.91 -2.87
N GLY A 4 8.73 14.81 -4.01
CA GLY A 4 9.11 14.21 -5.27
C GLY A 4 10.28 13.24 -5.38
N GLY A 5 9.98 12.00 -5.64
CA GLY A 5 10.56 11.25 -6.75
C GLY A 5 11.92 10.56 -6.63
N SER A 6 12.73 10.75 -5.60
CA SER A 6 14.02 10.05 -5.48
C SER A 6 14.23 9.26 -4.18
N GLY A 7 13.15 9.02 -3.45
CA GLY A 7 13.20 8.24 -2.22
C GLY A 7 13.64 6.80 -2.47
N GLN A 8 14.47 6.26 -1.57
CA GLN A 8 14.75 4.83 -1.55
C GLN A 8 13.67 4.11 -0.73
N PRO A 9 13.33 2.84 -1.06
CA PRO A 9 12.49 2.03 -0.22
C PRO A 9 13.02 1.99 1.22
N ASN A 10 12.16 2.24 2.19
CA ASN A 10 12.50 2.13 3.60
C ASN A 10 12.35 0.68 4.10
N PRO A 11 12.80 0.35 5.33
CA PRO A 11 12.72 -1.03 5.84
C PRO A 11 11.30 -1.63 5.83
N ALA A 12 10.22 -0.83 5.97
CA ALA A 12 8.86 -1.38 5.87
C ALA A 12 8.54 -1.87 4.46
N HIS A 13 8.94 -1.12 3.42
CA HIS A 13 8.74 -1.56 2.02
C HIS A 13 9.47 -2.88 1.75
N LEU A 14 10.72 -2.99 2.20
CA LEU A 14 11.52 -4.21 2.04
C LEU A 14 10.90 -5.39 2.80
N THR A 15 10.40 -5.14 4.01
CA THR A 15 9.73 -6.16 4.81
C THR A 15 8.45 -6.66 4.13
N LEU A 16 7.63 -5.77 3.57
CA LEU A 16 6.42 -6.18 2.84
C LEU A 16 6.76 -7.02 1.60
N ALA A 17 7.80 -6.66 0.87
CA ALA A 17 8.27 -7.43 -0.27
C ALA A 17 8.79 -8.83 0.14
N GLU A 18 9.45 -8.92 1.30
CA GLU A 18 9.85 -10.21 1.87
C GLU A 18 8.63 -11.04 2.31
N MET A 19 7.67 -10.44 3.03
CA MET A 19 6.45 -11.10 3.48
C MET A 19 5.65 -11.71 2.30
N GLU A 20 5.60 -11.04 1.16
CA GLU A 20 4.93 -11.53 -0.04
C GLU A 20 5.44 -12.91 -0.50
N ASN A 21 6.68 -13.28 -0.20
CA ASN A 21 7.23 -14.59 -0.56
C ASN A 21 6.90 -15.69 0.47
N TRP A 22 6.35 -15.34 1.62
CA TRP A 22 6.02 -16.26 2.71
C TRP A 22 4.53 -16.63 2.77
N PHE A 23 3.67 -15.78 2.21
CA PHE A 23 2.23 -15.99 2.23
C PHE A 23 1.71 -16.34 0.84
N GLU A 24 0.92 -17.39 0.74
CA GLU A 24 0.35 -17.87 -0.52
C GLU A 24 -0.58 -16.84 -1.15
N ASP A 25 -1.42 -16.17 -0.34
CA ASP A 25 -2.27 -15.07 -0.78
C ASP A 25 -1.86 -13.75 -0.09
N PHE A 26 -1.03 -12.99 -0.76
CA PHE A 26 -0.58 -11.68 -0.31
C PHE A 26 -1.05 -10.61 -1.29
N THR A 27 -1.67 -9.56 -0.79
CA THR A 27 -2.13 -8.43 -1.60
C THR A 27 -1.72 -7.12 -0.95
N LEU A 28 -0.99 -6.29 -1.69
CA LEU A 28 -0.59 -4.96 -1.25
C LEU A 28 -1.42 -3.90 -1.97
N ILE A 29 -2.10 -3.06 -1.18
CA ILE A 29 -2.90 -1.94 -1.69
C ILE A 29 -2.26 -0.66 -1.19
N THR A 30 -1.91 0.23 -2.10
CA THR A 30 -1.25 1.48 -1.74
C THR A 30 -2.02 2.70 -2.21
N GLN A 31 -2.00 3.75 -1.39
CA GLN A 31 -2.46 5.09 -1.73
C GLN A 31 -1.30 5.97 -2.22
N ASN A 32 -0.05 5.50 -2.07
CA ASN A 32 1.13 6.19 -2.55
C ASN A 32 1.26 6.05 -4.07
N VAL A 33 1.87 7.05 -4.68
CA VAL A 33 2.08 7.13 -6.14
C VAL A 33 3.57 7.07 -6.53
N ASP A 34 4.44 6.82 -5.54
CA ASP A 34 5.90 6.95 -5.63
C ASP A 34 6.62 5.71 -6.17
N GLY A 35 5.92 4.57 -6.33
CA GLY A 35 6.47 3.31 -6.84
C GLY A 35 7.46 2.63 -5.89
N LEU A 36 7.56 3.04 -4.61
CA LEU A 36 8.56 2.48 -3.69
C LEU A 36 8.29 1.02 -3.34
N HIS A 37 7.06 0.55 -3.36
CA HIS A 37 6.74 -0.86 -3.14
C HIS A 37 7.28 -1.75 -4.25
N GLN A 38 7.07 -1.37 -5.52
CA GLN A 38 7.61 -2.08 -6.68
C GLN A 38 9.14 -2.06 -6.67
N ARG A 39 9.75 -0.92 -6.37
CA ARG A 39 11.20 -0.78 -6.23
C ARG A 39 11.79 -1.58 -5.07
N ALA A 40 11.01 -1.86 -4.03
CA ALA A 40 11.37 -2.77 -2.94
C ALA A 40 11.28 -4.26 -3.33
N GLY A 41 10.67 -4.58 -4.47
CA GLY A 41 10.50 -5.93 -4.98
C GLY A 41 9.11 -6.53 -4.78
N SER A 42 8.13 -5.77 -4.25
CA SER A 42 6.72 -6.22 -4.19
C SER A 42 6.16 -6.40 -5.60
N LYS A 43 5.46 -7.52 -5.85
CA LYS A 43 4.98 -7.92 -7.17
C LYS A 43 3.49 -7.65 -7.35
N ARG A 44 2.68 -7.96 -6.33
CA ARG A 44 1.22 -7.82 -6.37
C ARG A 44 0.76 -6.54 -5.68
N VAL A 45 1.04 -5.40 -6.33
CA VAL A 45 0.75 -4.05 -5.81
C VAL A 45 -0.40 -3.43 -6.60
N PHE A 46 -1.43 -2.98 -5.88
CA PHE A 46 -2.58 -2.27 -6.44
C PHE A 46 -2.55 -0.80 -5.99
N GLU A 47 -2.35 0.10 -6.94
CA GLU A 47 -2.20 1.54 -6.72
C GLU A 47 -3.56 2.24 -6.83
N LEU A 48 -4.21 2.53 -5.70
CA LEU A 48 -5.53 3.19 -5.68
C LEU A 48 -5.53 4.57 -6.33
N HIS A 49 -4.44 5.29 -6.17
CA HIS A 49 -4.30 6.66 -6.68
C HIS A 49 -3.41 6.76 -7.93
N GLY A 50 -3.12 5.62 -8.57
CA GLY A 50 -2.26 5.56 -9.75
C GLY A 50 -0.78 5.71 -9.44
N SER A 51 0.01 6.17 -10.42
CA SER A 51 1.47 6.24 -10.33
C SER A 51 2.01 7.52 -10.98
N MET A 52 3.01 8.11 -10.37
CA MET A 52 3.75 9.24 -10.97
C MET A 52 4.73 8.77 -12.07
N TRP A 53 4.96 7.46 -12.17
CA TRP A 53 5.85 6.84 -13.15
C TRP A 53 5.14 6.43 -14.45
N ARG A 54 3.86 6.73 -14.56
CA ARG A 54 3.07 6.55 -15.78
C ARG A 54 2.48 7.87 -16.24
N GLY A 55 2.43 8.05 -17.56
CA GLY A 55 1.72 9.14 -18.22
C GLY A 55 0.40 8.65 -18.80
N ARG A 56 -0.67 9.43 -18.63
CA ARG A 56 -1.99 9.17 -19.22
C ARG A 56 -2.39 10.32 -20.14
N CYS A 57 -2.82 9.97 -21.34
CA CYS A 57 -3.45 10.91 -22.26
C CYS A 57 -4.93 11.04 -21.91
N GLU A 58 -5.41 12.26 -21.70
CA GLU A 58 -6.82 12.50 -21.37
C GLU A 58 -7.74 12.37 -22.58
N GLU A 59 -7.21 12.59 -23.79
CA GLU A 59 -8.00 12.52 -25.03
C GLU A 59 -8.24 11.09 -25.51
N CYS A 60 -7.19 10.26 -25.55
CA CYS A 60 -7.32 8.91 -26.09
C CYS A 60 -7.21 7.79 -25.05
N GLY A 61 -7.00 8.12 -23.76
CA GLY A 61 -6.88 7.16 -22.67
C GLY A 61 -5.59 6.33 -22.66
N HIS A 62 -4.67 6.57 -23.62
CA HIS A 62 -3.40 5.85 -23.68
C HIS A 62 -2.58 6.08 -22.43
N VAL A 63 -2.00 4.99 -21.90
CA VAL A 63 -1.11 5.02 -20.74
C VAL A 63 0.23 4.44 -21.14
N GLU A 64 1.32 5.08 -20.76
CA GLU A 64 2.69 4.59 -20.96
C GLU A 64 3.58 4.89 -19.77
N GLU A 65 4.64 4.11 -19.62
CA GLU A 65 5.65 4.35 -18.58
C GLU A 65 6.41 5.64 -18.89
N LEU A 66 6.58 6.47 -17.87
CA LEU A 66 7.41 7.66 -17.95
C LEU A 66 8.85 7.32 -17.54
N PRO A 67 9.85 7.94 -18.19
CA PRO A 67 11.24 7.76 -17.80
C PRO A 67 11.46 8.23 -16.35
N GLU A 68 12.46 7.63 -15.69
CA GLU A 68 12.88 8.09 -14.36
C GLU A 68 13.28 9.56 -14.39
N THR A 69 12.99 10.26 -13.32
CA THR A 69 13.25 11.71 -13.16
C THR A 69 14.70 12.12 -13.37
N PRO A 70 14.93 13.37 -13.78
CA PRO A 70 13.92 14.42 -13.88
C PRO A 70 13.06 14.28 -15.13
N LEU A 71 11.76 14.50 -14.98
CA LEU A 71 10.87 14.67 -16.15
C LEU A 71 11.48 15.78 -17.05
N PRO A 72 11.49 15.61 -18.38
CA PRO A 72 11.91 16.68 -19.27
C PRO A 72 11.09 17.94 -19.00
N GLU A 73 11.64 19.12 -19.29
CA GLU A 73 10.96 20.42 -19.12
C GLU A 73 9.60 20.48 -19.84
N LEU A 74 9.48 19.70 -20.92
CA LEU A 74 8.21 19.52 -21.65
C LEU A 74 7.58 18.19 -21.26
N LEU A 75 6.27 18.21 -20.96
CA LEU A 75 5.49 17.00 -20.75
C LEU A 75 5.62 16.07 -21.98
N PRO A 76 5.80 14.77 -21.76
CA PRO A 76 5.80 13.81 -22.86
C PRO A 76 4.53 13.91 -23.70
N VAL A 77 4.65 13.68 -25.02
CA VAL A 77 3.54 13.79 -25.95
C VAL A 77 3.09 12.40 -26.35
N CYS A 78 1.79 12.14 -26.18
CA CYS A 78 1.14 10.94 -26.63
C CYS A 78 1.22 10.78 -28.15
N ARG A 79 1.20 9.55 -28.64
CA ARG A 79 1.10 9.23 -30.08
C ARG A 79 -0.06 9.89 -30.82
N CYS A 80 -1.11 10.34 -30.11
CA CYS A 80 -2.22 11.12 -30.70
C CYS A 80 -1.93 12.62 -30.79
N GLY A 81 -0.75 13.09 -30.39
CA GLY A 81 -0.33 14.48 -30.40
C GLY A 81 -0.66 15.32 -29.17
N ASN A 82 -1.40 14.77 -28.21
CA ASN A 82 -1.76 15.48 -26.97
C ASN A 82 -0.74 15.21 -25.86
N ALA A 83 -0.64 16.13 -24.90
CA ALA A 83 0.25 15.96 -23.76
C ALA A 83 -0.19 14.80 -22.85
N LEU A 84 0.80 14.10 -22.28
CA LEU A 84 0.58 13.14 -21.22
C LEU A 84 0.66 13.84 -19.86
N ARG A 85 -0.32 13.61 -19.00
CA ARG A 85 -0.19 13.97 -17.57
C ARG A 85 0.21 12.74 -16.74
N PRO A 86 0.83 12.93 -15.57
CA PRO A 86 1.04 11.81 -14.64
C PRO A 86 -0.29 11.08 -14.36
N ASP A 87 -0.26 9.74 -14.40
CA ASP A 87 -1.44 8.90 -14.18
C ASP A 87 -1.78 8.81 -12.68
N VAL A 88 -1.93 9.98 -12.06
CA VAL A 88 -2.26 10.15 -10.64
C VAL A 88 -3.69 10.66 -10.52
N VAL A 89 -4.46 10.03 -9.62
CA VAL A 89 -5.83 10.43 -9.28
C VAL A 89 -5.80 11.76 -8.53
N GLN A 90 -6.48 12.76 -9.07
CA GLN A 90 -6.61 14.09 -8.46
C GLN A 90 -7.82 14.16 -7.53
N PHE A 91 -7.89 15.19 -6.68
CA PHE A 91 -9.06 15.42 -5.84
C PHE A 91 -10.32 15.58 -6.69
N GLY A 92 -11.35 14.81 -6.34
CA GLY A 92 -12.60 14.76 -7.10
C GLY A 92 -12.63 13.73 -8.23
N GLU A 93 -11.49 13.14 -8.59
CA GLU A 93 -11.47 12.01 -9.53
C GLU A 93 -11.74 10.68 -8.80
N PRO A 94 -12.39 9.72 -9.47
CA PRO A 94 -12.57 8.37 -8.91
C PRO A 94 -11.21 7.66 -8.83
N VAL A 95 -11.00 6.90 -7.77
CA VAL A 95 -9.82 6.03 -7.63
C VAL A 95 -9.79 4.98 -8.73
N LYS A 96 -8.63 4.34 -8.93
CA LYS A 96 -8.48 3.25 -9.91
C LYS A 96 -9.42 2.09 -9.55
N GLN A 97 -10.42 1.85 -10.39
CA GLN A 97 -11.51 0.92 -10.09
C GLN A 97 -11.03 -0.53 -9.97
N GLU A 98 -10.05 -0.94 -10.76
CA GLU A 98 -9.46 -2.26 -10.66
C GLU A 98 -8.75 -2.45 -9.31
N ALA A 99 -7.92 -1.49 -8.91
CA ALA A 99 -7.23 -1.53 -7.63
C ALA A 99 -8.21 -1.56 -6.44
N LEU A 100 -9.30 -0.78 -6.52
CA LEU A 100 -10.34 -0.79 -5.49
C LEU A 100 -11.06 -2.14 -5.44
N ARG A 101 -11.41 -2.70 -6.58
CA ARG A 101 -12.07 -4.02 -6.68
C ARG A 101 -11.20 -5.12 -6.06
N GLU A 102 -9.92 -5.17 -6.42
CA GLU A 102 -8.98 -6.15 -5.84
C GLU A 102 -8.79 -5.93 -4.34
N GLY A 103 -8.75 -4.66 -3.89
CA GLY A 103 -8.71 -4.31 -2.47
C GLY A 103 -9.94 -4.83 -1.70
N ILE A 104 -11.13 -4.64 -2.24
CA ILE A 104 -12.39 -5.13 -1.64
C ILE A 104 -12.38 -6.67 -1.58
N LEU A 105 -11.97 -7.34 -2.67
CA LEU A 105 -11.90 -8.79 -2.71
C LEU A 105 -10.90 -9.34 -1.70
N ALA A 106 -9.70 -8.75 -1.60
CA ALA A 106 -8.68 -9.13 -0.64
C ALA A 106 -9.17 -8.89 0.80
N ALA A 107 -9.74 -7.72 1.10
CA ALA A 107 -10.25 -7.39 2.43
C ALA A 107 -11.37 -8.35 2.91
N ARG A 108 -12.17 -8.90 1.98
CA ARG A 108 -13.27 -9.82 2.31
C ARG A 108 -12.83 -11.27 2.55
N ARG A 109 -11.61 -11.65 2.14
CA ARG A 109 -11.13 -13.03 2.22
C ARG A 109 -9.90 -13.22 3.11
N CYS A 110 -9.24 -12.13 3.52
CA CYS A 110 -8.03 -12.21 4.33
C CYS A 110 -8.32 -12.66 5.76
N ASP A 111 -7.35 -13.33 6.37
CA ASP A 111 -7.33 -13.64 7.80
C ASP A 111 -6.64 -12.52 8.59
N LEU A 112 -5.71 -11.81 7.93
CA LEU A 112 -4.92 -10.74 8.50
C LEU A 112 -4.89 -9.53 7.57
N PHE A 113 -5.13 -8.34 8.13
CA PHE A 113 -5.12 -7.07 7.41
C PHE A 113 -4.24 -6.04 8.12
N PHE A 114 -3.23 -5.54 7.44
CA PHE A 114 -2.39 -4.44 7.95
C PHE A 114 -2.88 -3.09 7.45
N VAL A 115 -2.91 -2.11 8.34
CA VAL A 115 -3.13 -0.69 8.03
C VAL A 115 -1.88 0.08 8.42
N ILE A 116 -1.12 0.55 7.43
CA ILE A 116 0.23 1.09 7.68
C ILE A 116 0.34 2.52 7.18
N GLY A 117 0.65 3.45 8.09
CA GLY A 117 1.02 4.84 7.76
C GLY A 117 -0.07 5.67 7.07
N THR A 118 -1.33 5.30 7.20
CA THR A 118 -2.47 6.04 6.64
C THR A 118 -3.26 6.74 7.74
N SER A 119 -3.89 7.87 7.39
CA SER A 119 -4.80 8.58 8.29
C SER A 119 -6.13 7.85 8.50
N ALA A 120 -6.45 6.85 7.67
CA ALA A 120 -7.70 6.09 7.66
C ALA A 120 -8.98 6.94 7.52
N VAL A 121 -8.88 8.11 6.86
CA VAL A 121 -10.03 9.00 6.62
C VAL A 121 -10.33 9.24 5.15
N VAL A 122 -9.45 8.80 4.25
CA VAL A 122 -9.60 9.00 2.80
C VAL A 122 -10.41 7.86 2.19
N TYR A 123 -11.61 8.18 1.73
CA TYR A 123 -12.49 7.23 1.06
C TYR A 123 -12.14 7.09 -0.43
N PRO A 124 -12.36 5.90 -1.02
CA PRO A 124 -12.94 4.67 -0.43
C PRO A 124 -11.93 3.78 0.32
N ALA A 125 -10.64 4.08 0.32
CA ALA A 125 -9.60 3.25 0.96
C ALA A 125 -9.87 2.99 2.45
N ALA A 126 -10.42 3.98 3.16
CA ALA A 126 -10.75 3.89 4.58
C ALA A 126 -11.81 2.81 4.91
N GLU A 127 -12.55 2.31 3.93
CA GLU A 127 -13.55 1.23 4.14
C GLU A 127 -12.92 -0.16 4.19
N LEU A 128 -11.76 -0.37 3.56
CA LEU A 128 -11.16 -1.69 3.42
C LEU A 128 -10.88 -2.40 4.76
N PRO A 129 -10.32 -1.73 5.79
CA PRO A 129 -10.13 -2.35 7.11
C PRO A 129 -11.45 -2.79 7.76
N PHE A 130 -12.54 -2.03 7.57
CA PHE A 130 -13.85 -2.39 8.12
C PHE A 130 -14.44 -3.61 7.43
N LEU A 131 -14.24 -3.74 6.11
CA LEU A 131 -14.65 -4.95 5.37
C LEU A 131 -13.91 -6.19 5.89
N ALA A 132 -12.62 -6.07 6.19
CA ALA A 132 -11.83 -7.15 6.79
C ALA A 132 -12.35 -7.51 8.19
N LEU A 133 -12.58 -6.52 9.07
CA LEU A 133 -13.15 -6.73 10.40
C LEU A 133 -14.51 -7.43 10.35
N GLN A 134 -15.40 -7.01 9.44
CA GLN A 134 -16.73 -7.63 9.28
C GLN A 134 -16.65 -9.10 8.86
N ARG A 135 -15.54 -9.55 8.30
CA ARG A 135 -15.29 -10.94 7.93
C ARG A 135 -14.51 -11.72 8.97
N GLY A 136 -14.20 -11.10 10.10
CA GLY A 136 -13.50 -11.75 11.21
C GLY A 136 -11.97 -11.73 11.08
N ALA A 137 -11.44 -10.97 10.13
CA ALA A 137 -9.99 -10.82 10.02
C ALA A 137 -9.39 -10.09 11.23
N VAL A 138 -8.17 -10.47 11.57
CA VAL A 138 -7.33 -9.71 12.50
C VAL A 138 -6.85 -8.45 11.78
N VAL A 139 -7.16 -7.27 12.31
CA VAL A 139 -6.71 -6.00 11.74
C VAL A 139 -5.68 -5.35 12.64
N LEU A 140 -4.50 -5.09 12.10
CA LEU A 140 -3.36 -4.48 12.78
C LEU A 140 -3.04 -3.12 12.18
N GLU A 141 -2.94 -2.10 13.00
CA GLU A 141 -2.50 -0.76 12.58
C GLU A 141 -1.05 -0.51 13.00
N ILE A 142 -0.27 0.07 12.10
CA ILE A 142 1.06 0.61 12.41
C ILE A 142 1.06 2.09 12.00
N ASN A 143 1.07 2.98 12.97
CA ASN A 143 1.00 4.41 12.72
C ASN A 143 1.65 5.19 13.88
N PRO A 144 2.43 6.24 13.64
CA PRO A 144 2.95 7.09 14.71
C PRO A 144 1.85 7.81 15.49
N ASN A 145 0.72 8.09 14.85
CA ASN A 145 -0.42 8.81 15.45
C ASN A 145 -1.65 7.91 15.59
N GLU A 146 -2.52 8.24 16.55
CA GLU A 146 -3.87 7.67 16.59
C GLU A 146 -4.67 8.08 15.37
N THR A 147 -5.48 7.14 14.86
CA THR A 147 -6.46 7.37 13.80
C THR A 147 -7.86 7.03 14.31
N PRO A 148 -8.92 7.43 13.60
CA PRO A 148 -10.29 7.00 13.95
C PRO A 148 -10.44 5.47 14.00
N LEU A 149 -9.60 4.74 13.26
CA LEU A 149 -9.60 3.28 13.20
C LEU A 149 -9.01 2.64 14.46
N SER A 150 -8.07 3.28 15.14
CA SER A 150 -7.24 2.72 16.21
C SER A 150 -8.03 2.07 17.36
N ARG A 151 -9.24 2.55 17.63
CA ARG A 151 -10.10 2.07 18.72
C ARG A 151 -11.06 0.94 18.28
N LEU A 152 -11.11 0.64 17.00
CA LEU A 152 -12.08 -0.27 16.39
C LEU A 152 -11.45 -1.58 15.92
N ILE A 153 -10.12 -1.63 15.90
CA ILE A 153 -9.34 -2.74 15.35
C ILE A 153 -8.71 -3.61 16.44
N THR A 154 -8.15 -4.72 16.03
CA THR A 154 -7.63 -5.75 16.93
C THR A 154 -6.41 -5.26 17.72
N CYS A 155 -5.45 -4.60 17.04
CA CYS A 155 -4.24 -4.09 17.67
C CYS A 155 -3.69 -2.87 16.91
N SER A 156 -3.10 -1.94 17.66
CA SER A 156 -2.50 -0.73 17.09
C SER A 156 -1.12 -0.50 17.69
N TYR A 157 -0.10 -0.51 16.84
CA TYR A 157 1.29 -0.25 17.18
C TYR A 157 1.65 1.20 16.90
N ARG A 158 2.15 1.91 17.92
CA ARG A 158 2.55 3.32 17.79
C ARG A 158 4.03 3.42 17.45
N GLY A 159 4.33 3.96 16.28
CA GLY A 159 5.69 4.20 15.80
C GLY A 159 5.78 4.24 14.29
N LYS A 160 7.01 4.42 13.81
CA LYS A 160 7.31 4.45 12.38
C LYS A 160 7.22 3.04 11.80
N ALA A 161 6.57 2.91 10.65
CA ALA A 161 6.42 1.62 9.96
C ALA A 161 7.77 0.92 9.70
N GLY A 162 8.80 1.70 9.33
CA GLY A 162 10.15 1.18 9.07
C GLY A 162 10.88 0.62 10.30
N GLU A 163 10.38 0.87 11.51
CA GLU A 163 10.92 0.34 12.77
C GLU A 163 10.05 -0.82 13.27
N ILE A 164 8.74 -0.63 13.29
CA ILE A 164 7.78 -1.57 13.87
C ILE A 164 7.60 -2.83 13.02
N LEU A 165 7.33 -2.66 11.71
CA LEU A 165 7.02 -3.81 10.86
C LEU A 165 8.16 -4.83 10.74
N PRO A 166 9.45 -4.40 10.56
CA PRO A 166 10.56 -5.34 10.56
C PRO A 166 10.70 -6.12 11.87
N SER A 167 10.41 -5.46 13.02
CA SER A 167 10.47 -6.10 14.35
C SER A 167 9.39 -7.16 14.52
N ILE A 168 8.14 -6.86 14.11
CA ILE A 168 7.04 -7.82 14.08
C ILE A 168 7.40 -8.99 13.17
N TRP A 169 7.85 -8.70 11.96
CA TRP A 169 8.16 -9.71 10.97
C TRP A 169 9.28 -10.65 11.39
N LYS A 170 10.34 -10.13 12.01
CA LYS A 170 11.42 -10.95 12.55
C LYS A 170 10.89 -12.00 13.52
N LYS A 171 10.05 -11.58 14.48
CA LYS A 171 9.45 -12.47 15.46
C LYS A 171 8.53 -13.51 14.81
N TRP A 172 7.73 -13.10 13.84
CA TRP A 172 6.82 -14.03 13.14
C TRP A 172 7.56 -15.06 12.28
N LYS A 173 8.68 -14.68 11.65
CA LYS A 173 9.52 -15.66 10.93
C LYS A 173 10.05 -16.74 11.88
N GLU A 174 10.54 -16.35 13.05
CA GLU A 174 11.01 -17.29 14.07
C GLU A 174 9.89 -18.25 14.50
N ASP A 175 8.67 -17.75 14.67
CA ASP A 175 7.50 -18.58 15.02
C ASP A 175 7.10 -19.50 13.84
N LEU A 176 7.08 -19.02 12.60
CA LEU A 176 6.79 -19.82 11.41
C LEU A 176 7.81 -20.96 11.21
N GLU A 177 9.10 -20.65 11.38
CA GLU A 177 10.18 -21.64 11.22
C GLU A 177 10.16 -22.69 12.33
N THR A 178 9.75 -22.33 13.55
CA THR A 178 9.78 -23.22 14.72
C THR A 178 8.48 -23.99 14.95
N LYS A 179 7.34 -23.41 14.66
CA LYS A 179 6.01 -23.93 14.99
C LYS A 179 5.13 -24.21 13.78
N GLY A 180 5.53 -23.75 12.57
CA GLY A 180 4.74 -23.85 11.35
C GLY A 180 3.52 -22.94 11.30
N GLU A 181 3.33 -22.09 12.32
CA GLU A 181 2.21 -21.13 12.42
C GLU A 181 2.63 -19.84 13.12
N VAL A 182 1.98 -18.73 12.79
CA VAL A 182 2.10 -17.47 13.51
C VAL A 182 1.01 -17.41 14.58
N LEU A 183 1.40 -17.52 15.84
CA LEU A 183 0.53 -17.18 16.94
C LEU A 183 0.56 -15.65 17.11
N VAL A 184 -0.41 -14.97 16.54
CA VAL A 184 -0.60 -13.53 16.80
C VAL A 184 -1.07 -13.39 18.25
N SER A 185 -0.12 -13.37 19.17
CA SER A 185 -0.43 -13.12 20.58
C SER A 185 -0.71 -11.62 20.75
N PHE A 186 -1.94 -11.29 21.06
CA PHE A 186 -2.43 -9.91 21.25
C PHE A 186 -2.01 -9.24 22.57
N ASN A 187 -1.02 -9.76 23.28
CA ASN A 187 -0.46 -9.10 24.43
C ASN A 187 0.44 -7.96 23.96
N GLY A 188 -0.09 -6.73 24.01
CA GLY A 188 0.47 -5.48 23.49
C GLY A 188 1.82 -5.01 24.06
N SER A 189 2.75 -5.92 24.26
CA SER A 189 4.15 -5.64 24.59
C SER A 189 5.06 -6.27 23.52
N LEU A 190 5.70 -5.39 22.77
CA LEU A 190 6.93 -5.72 22.06
C LEU A 190 8.06 -5.94 23.05
#